data_5e6220fae0a9bce0c3501a2a723c3166
#
_entry.id   5e6220fae0a9bce0c3501a2a723c3166
#
_cell.length_a   1.000
_cell.length_b   1.000
_cell.length_c   1.000
_cell.angle_alpha   90.00
_cell.angle_beta   90.00
_cell.angle_gamma   90.00
#
_symmetry.space_group_name_H-M   'P 1'
#
loop_
_entity.id
_entity.type
_entity.pdbx_description
1 polymer ?
#
loop_
_entity_poly.entity_id
_entity_poly.type
_entity_poly.pdbx_seq_one_letter_code
_entity_poly.pdbx_strand_id
1 'polypeptide(L)'
;SADSVLQICGNEETFGLEELYRCCEIAREITMKEEWRVGRVIARPYVGRKKGEFVRTSNRHDYALKPTGTTALNILKDHGYDVISVGKIRDIFDGEGITESHKSKSSVHGMEQTIEVCKKDFSGLCFVNLVDFDALWGHRRDPIGYGKELERFDEKLGELLPLLGEDDL
;
A
#
# COMPACT_ATOMS: atom_id res chain seq x y z
N SER A 1 -7.46 14.70 3.60
CA SER A 1 -6.27 13.99 4.11
C SER A 1 -6.09 12.68 3.35
N ALA A 2 -4.85 12.33 3.00
CA ALA A 2 -4.54 11.05 2.35
C ALA A 2 -4.93 9.83 3.21
N ASP A 3 -5.10 10.02 4.52
CA ASP A 3 -5.52 9.00 5.47
C ASP A 3 -7.04 8.96 5.69
N SER A 4 -7.81 9.83 5.01
CA SER A 4 -9.26 9.75 5.12
C SER A 4 -9.77 8.48 4.44
N VAL A 5 -10.51 7.66 5.19
CA VAL A 5 -11.04 6.37 4.73
C VAL A 5 -12.50 6.21 5.10
N LEU A 6 -13.30 5.78 4.13
CA LEU A 6 -14.62 5.23 4.34
C LEU A 6 -14.55 3.72 4.18
N GLN A 7 -14.91 2.96 5.21
CA GLN A 7 -14.90 1.50 5.16
C GLN A 7 -16.32 0.97 5.20
N ILE A 8 -16.68 0.14 4.22
CA ILE A 8 -17.99 -0.50 4.12
C ILE A 8 -17.80 -2.00 4.33
N CYS A 9 -18.42 -2.53 5.37
CA CYS A 9 -18.37 -3.95 5.66
C CYS A 9 -19.64 -4.65 5.15
N GLY A 10 -19.48 -5.79 4.50
CA GLY A 10 -20.58 -6.62 4.03
C GLY A 10 -20.29 -8.11 4.25
N ASN A 11 -21.33 -8.85 4.62
CA ASN A 11 -21.21 -10.30 4.75
C ASN A 11 -21.39 -10.95 3.37
N GLU A 12 -20.41 -11.71 2.91
CA GLU A 12 -20.42 -12.31 1.57
C GLU A 12 -21.57 -13.30 1.37
N GLU A 13 -21.97 -14.01 2.43
CA GLU A 13 -23.00 -15.06 2.34
C GLU A 13 -24.43 -14.48 2.35
N THR A 14 -24.66 -13.35 3.00
CA THR A 14 -26.01 -12.80 3.22
C THR A 14 -26.28 -11.53 2.45
N PHE A 15 -25.29 -10.68 2.25
CA PHE A 15 -25.38 -9.44 1.49
C PHE A 15 -24.86 -9.60 0.05
N GLY A 16 -23.86 -10.45 -0.13
CA GLY A 16 -23.20 -10.70 -1.40
C GLY A 16 -22.00 -9.78 -1.65
N LEU A 17 -20.96 -10.36 -2.24
CA LEU A 17 -19.71 -9.65 -2.53
C LEU A 17 -19.90 -8.59 -3.62
N GLU A 18 -20.62 -8.92 -4.68
CA GLU A 18 -20.94 -8.00 -5.80
C GLU A 18 -21.71 -6.77 -5.31
N GLU A 19 -22.69 -6.98 -4.43
CA GLU A 19 -23.48 -5.88 -3.87
C GLU A 19 -22.64 -4.99 -2.95
N LEU A 20 -21.70 -5.56 -2.19
CA LEU A 20 -20.75 -4.80 -1.39
C LEU A 20 -19.87 -3.92 -2.28
N TYR A 21 -19.37 -4.46 -3.39
CA TYR A 21 -18.55 -3.70 -4.33
C TYR A 21 -19.37 -2.59 -4.98
N ARG A 22 -20.59 -2.88 -5.43
CA ARG A 22 -21.50 -1.86 -5.99
C ARG A 22 -21.76 -0.72 -5.00
N CYS A 23 -21.97 -1.02 -3.72
CA CYS A 23 -22.11 0.01 -2.68
C CYS A 23 -20.85 0.85 -2.52
N CYS A 24 -19.67 0.24 -2.60
CA CYS A 24 -18.39 0.95 -2.53
C CYS A 24 -18.16 1.85 -3.75
N GLU A 25 -18.55 1.43 -4.95
CA GLU A 25 -18.48 2.22 -6.17
C GLU A 25 -19.38 3.46 -6.07
N ILE A 26 -20.64 3.30 -5.65
CA ILE A 26 -21.55 4.42 -5.40
C ILE A 26 -20.97 5.38 -4.34
N ALA A 27 -20.46 4.84 -3.26
CA ALA A 27 -19.80 5.64 -2.22
C ALA A 27 -18.57 6.38 -2.76
N ARG A 28 -17.80 5.74 -3.67
CA ARG A 28 -16.65 6.36 -4.34
C ARG A 28 -17.09 7.54 -5.21
N GLU A 29 -18.14 7.39 -6.01
CA GLU A 29 -18.69 8.47 -6.84
C GLU A 29 -19.13 9.66 -6.00
N ILE A 30 -19.85 9.43 -4.89
CA ILE A 30 -20.29 10.47 -3.97
C ILE A 30 -19.09 11.18 -3.35
N THR A 31 -18.09 10.43 -2.89
CA THR A 31 -16.90 10.96 -2.21
C THR A 31 -15.83 11.50 -3.15
N MET A 32 -16.06 11.53 -4.46
CA MET A 32 -15.26 12.29 -5.44
C MET A 32 -15.57 13.78 -5.43
N LYS A 33 -16.77 14.19 -4.97
CA LYS A 33 -17.13 15.60 -4.86
C LYS A 33 -16.19 16.30 -3.90
N GLU A 34 -15.85 17.56 -4.21
CA GLU A 34 -14.82 18.30 -3.46
C GLU A 34 -15.15 18.44 -1.97
N GLU A 35 -16.41 18.69 -1.65
CA GLU A 35 -16.89 18.81 -0.26
C GLU A 35 -16.83 17.51 0.56
N TRP A 36 -16.89 16.34 -0.10
CA TRP A 36 -16.92 15.02 0.52
C TRP A 36 -15.67 14.17 0.22
N ARG A 37 -14.63 14.78 -0.32
CA ARG A 37 -13.46 14.06 -0.82
C ARG A 37 -12.81 13.18 0.25
N VAL A 38 -12.87 11.85 0.03
CA VAL A 38 -12.29 10.84 0.89
C VAL A 38 -11.17 10.12 0.12
N GLY A 39 -10.01 9.95 0.75
CA GLY A 39 -8.82 9.37 0.12
C GLY A 39 -9.04 7.95 -0.39
N ARG A 40 -9.77 7.11 0.38
CA ARG A 40 -10.08 5.73 -0.02
C ARG A 40 -11.47 5.31 0.44
N VAL A 41 -12.19 4.60 -0.42
CA VAL A 41 -13.34 3.77 -0.03
C VAL A 41 -12.85 2.32 -0.02
N ILE A 42 -13.10 1.58 1.06
CA ILE A 42 -12.59 0.22 1.24
C ILE A 42 -13.76 -0.73 1.45
N ALA A 43 -13.89 -1.71 0.56
CA ALA A 43 -14.74 -2.87 0.79
C ALA A 43 -14.09 -3.82 1.80
N ARG A 44 -14.82 -4.14 2.87
CA ARG A 44 -14.39 -5.04 3.95
C ARG A 44 -15.32 -6.24 4.04
N PRO A 45 -15.21 -7.20 3.12
CA PRO A 45 -16.04 -8.40 3.16
C PRO A 45 -15.65 -9.31 4.33
N TYR A 46 -16.65 -10.00 4.86
CA TYR A 46 -16.49 -10.97 5.92
C TYR A 46 -17.52 -12.10 5.79
N VAL A 47 -17.27 -13.20 6.47
CA VAL A 47 -18.18 -14.35 6.62
C VAL A 47 -18.51 -14.59 8.08
N GLY A 48 -19.48 -15.47 8.35
CA GLY A 48 -19.95 -15.82 9.69
C GLY A 48 -21.34 -15.29 9.97
N ARG A 49 -22.07 -15.93 10.90
CA ARG A 49 -23.50 -15.66 11.14
C ARG A 49 -23.82 -15.11 12.52
N LYS A 50 -22.92 -15.24 13.49
CA LYS A 50 -23.13 -14.74 14.86
C LYS A 50 -21.86 -14.21 15.49
N LYS A 51 -22.01 -13.50 16.59
CA LYS A 51 -20.90 -12.94 17.36
C LYS A 51 -19.85 -14.02 17.70
N GLY A 52 -18.59 -13.74 17.38
CA GLY A 52 -17.44 -14.64 17.59
C GLY A 52 -17.07 -15.48 16.37
N GLU A 53 -17.92 -15.53 15.33
CA GLU A 53 -17.65 -16.27 14.08
C GLU A 53 -17.23 -15.35 12.91
N PHE A 54 -17.32 -14.04 13.08
CA PHE A 54 -17.01 -13.11 12.00
C PHE A 54 -15.52 -13.13 11.66
N VAL A 55 -15.21 -13.51 10.41
CA VAL A 55 -13.86 -13.59 9.88
C VAL A 55 -13.78 -12.76 8.58
N ARG A 56 -12.81 -11.87 8.49
CA ARG A 56 -12.54 -11.11 7.25
C ARG A 56 -12.03 -12.04 6.18
N THR A 57 -12.52 -11.85 4.95
CA THR A 57 -12.05 -12.60 3.79
C THR A 57 -10.91 -11.87 3.08
N SER A 58 -10.28 -12.55 2.13
CA SER A 58 -9.24 -11.97 1.27
C SER A 58 -9.78 -11.05 0.17
N ASN A 59 -11.11 -10.97 0.00
CA ASN A 59 -11.78 -10.19 -1.04
C ASN A 59 -11.90 -8.70 -0.70
N ARG A 60 -10.99 -8.18 0.14
CA ARG A 60 -10.85 -6.75 0.37
C ARG A 60 -10.52 -6.05 -0.95
N HIS A 61 -11.22 -4.94 -1.23
CA HIS A 61 -10.94 -4.09 -2.36
C HIS A 61 -10.89 -2.62 -1.95
N ASP A 62 -9.86 -1.91 -2.40
CA ASP A 62 -9.65 -0.49 -2.10
C ASP A 62 -9.90 0.35 -3.37
N TYR A 63 -10.84 1.28 -3.27
CA TYR A 63 -11.14 2.28 -4.30
C TYR A 63 -10.38 3.56 -3.92
N ALA A 64 -9.16 3.68 -4.39
CA ALA A 64 -8.29 4.82 -4.09
C ALA A 64 -8.70 6.07 -4.86
N LEU A 65 -8.39 7.24 -4.31
CA LEU A 65 -8.42 8.49 -5.03
C LEU A 65 -7.06 8.67 -5.70
N LYS A 66 -7.05 8.87 -7.02
CA LYS A 66 -5.84 9.29 -7.72
C LYS A 66 -5.32 10.59 -7.15
N PRO A 67 -4.00 10.84 -7.18
CA PRO A 67 -3.45 12.15 -6.85
C PRO A 67 -4.18 13.25 -7.63
N THR A 68 -4.54 14.34 -6.94
CA THR A 68 -5.31 15.43 -7.54
C THR A 68 -4.50 16.34 -8.45
N GLY A 69 -3.21 16.09 -8.59
CA GLY A 69 -2.28 16.84 -9.43
C GLY A 69 -1.07 16.02 -9.78
N THR A 70 -0.20 16.60 -10.59
CA THR A 70 1.09 16.01 -10.97
C THR A 70 1.98 15.83 -9.75
N THR A 71 2.44 14.63 -9.52
CA THR A 71 3.37 14.29 -8.44
C THR A 71 4.81 14.20 -8.98
N ALA A 72 5.80 14.14 -8.08
CA ALA A 72 7.18 13.87 -8.47
C ALA A 72 7.32 12.56 -9.28
N LEU A 73 6.47 11.54 -8.96
CA LEU A 73 6.48 10.26 -9.67
C LEU A 73 6.06 10.42 -11.14
N ASN A 74 5.04 11.26 -11.40
CA ASN A 74 4.63 11.58 -12.77
C ASN A 74 5.75 12.32 -13.52
N ILE A 75 6.39 13.31 -12.88
CA ILE A 75 7.47 14.10 -13.51
C ILE A 75 8.64 13.20 -13.88
N LEU A 76 9.08 12.34 -12.98
CA LEU A 76 10.16 11.39 -13.25
C LEU A 76 9.82 10.48 -14.44
N LYS A 77 8.66 9.86 -14.41
CA LYS A 77 8.19 8.99 -15.49
C LYS A 77 8.10 9.72 -16.83
N ASP A 78 7.54 10.94 -16.85
CA ASP A 78 7.36 11.74 -18.06
C ASP A 78 8.70 12.18 -18.68
N HIS A 79 9.75 12.25 -17.85
CA HIS A 79 11.13 12.50 -18.30
C HIS A 79 11.93 11.24 -18.61
N GLY A 80 11.27 10.07 -18.64
CA GLY A 80 11.88 8.81 -19.03
C GLY A 80 12.68 8.10 -17.93
N TYR A 81 12.54 8.56 -16.68
CA TYR A 81 13.15 7.89 -15.53
C TYR A 81 12.28 6.72 -15.04
N ASP A 82 12.92 5.73 -14.46
CA ASP A 82 12.20 4.64 -13.80
C ASP A 82 11.60 5.10 -12.47
N VAL A 83 10.39 4.62 -12.20
CA VAL A 83 9.73 4.81 -10.91
C VAL A 83 9.27 3.43 -10.44
N ILE A 84 10.13 2.81 -9.66
CA ILE A 84 9.95 1.45 -9.16
C ILE A 84 9.32 1.52 -7.77
N SER A 85 8.18 0.87 -7.60
CA SER A 85 7.47 0.84 -6.33
C SER A 85 7.59 -0.51 -5.63
N VAL A 86 7.88 -0.51 -4.34
CA VAL A 86 7.89 -1.70 -3.49
C VAL A 86 6.86 -1.55 -2.38
N GLY A 87 6.08 -2.61 -2.12
CA GLY A 87 5.04 -2.61 -1.10
C GLY A 87 3.73 -1.99 -1.60
N LYS A 88 3.15 -1.07 -0.84
CA LYS A 88 1.83 -0.45 -1.11
C LYS A 88 1.88 0.83 -1.94
N ILE A 89 3.04 1.29 -2.38
CA ILE A 89 3.19 2.59 -3.07
C ILE A 89 2.29 2.66 -4.30
N ARG A 90 2.26 1.59 -5.13
CA ARG A 90 1.37 1.54 -6.29
C ARG A 90 -0.10 1.74 -5.90
N ASP A 91 -0.54 1.08 -4.82
CA ASP A 91 -1.93 1.16 -4.37
C ASP A 91 -2.25 2.55 -3.78
N ILE A 92 -1.27 3.19 -3.12
CA ILE A 92 -1.41 4.56 -2.56
C ILE A 92 -1.58 5.60 -3.67
N PHE A 93 -0.82 5.48 -4.74
CA PHE A 93 -0.86 6.41 -5.89
C PHE A 93 -1.81 5.97 -7.01
N ASP A 94 -2.59 4.88 -6.80
CA ASP A 94 -3.47 4.29 -7.82
C ASP A 94 -2.74 4.00 -9.14
N GLY A 95 -1.46 3.62 -9.04
CA GLY A 95 -0.57 3.35 -10.17
C GLY A 95 -0.06 4.58 -10.92
N GLU A 96 -0.47 5.80 -10.53
CA GLU A 96 -0.04 7.03 -11.20
C GLU A 96 1.46 7.27 -11.03
N GLY A 97 2.14 7.52 -12.14
CA GLY A 97 3.57 7.80 -12.17
C GLY A 97 4.48 6.59 -11.90
N ILE A 98 3.96 5.36 -11.79
CA ILE A 98 4.73 4.15 -11.54
C ILE A 98 5.06 3.44 -12.87
N THR A 99 6.34 3.04 -13.04
CA THR A 99 6.82 2.26 -14.19
C THR A 99 6.89 0.76 -13.87
N GLU A 100 7.34 0.39 -12.67
CA GLU A 100 7.46 -1.00 -12.22
C GLU A 100 6.92 -1.14 -10.79
N SER A 101 6.35 -2.31 -10.43
CA SER A 101 5.76 -2.49 -9.11
C SER A 101 5.99 -3.89 -8.55
N HIS A 102 6.44 -3.94 -7.29
CA HIS A 102 6.69 -5.16 -6.52
C HIS A 102 5.81 -5.18 -5.26
N LYS A 103 4.84 -6.08 -5.20
CA LYS A 103 4.02 -6.28 -3.99
C LYS A 103 4.82 -7.05 -2.93
N SER A 104 4.96 -6.49 -1.74
CA SER A 104 5.61 -7.17 -0.62
C SER A 104 4.59 -7.90 0.26
N LYS A 105 5.02 -9.01 0.85
CA LYS A 105 4.24 -9.80 1.83
C LYS A 105 4.56 -9.41 3.27
N SER A 106 5.72 -8.80 3.51
CA SER A 106 6.23 -8.33 4.80
C SER A 106 7.25 -7.23 4.57
N SER A 107 7.68 -6.55 5.64
CA SER A 107 8.76 -5.55 5.56
C SER A 107 10.09 -6.18 5.14
N VAL A 108 10.42 -7.36 5.68
CA VAL A 108 11.63 -8.11 5.27
C VAL A 108 11.60 -8.43 3.78
N HIS A 109 10.48 -8.97 3.27
CA HIS A 109 10.33 -9.24 1.84
C HIS A 109 10.41 -7.95 1.00
N GLY A 110 9.90 -6.82 1.51
CA GLY A 110 10.05 -5.51 0.87
C GLY A 110 11.52 -5.08 0.76
N MET A 111 12.31 -5.28 1.80
CA MET A 111 13.75 -5.02 1.78
C MET A 111 14.50 -5.95 0.81
N GLU A 112 14.17 -7.24 0.78
CA GLU A 112 14.73 -8.18 -0.19
C GLU A 112 14.45 -7.75 -1.63
N GLN A 113 13.22 -7.34 -1.94
CA GLN A 113 12.87 -6.81 -3.26
C GLN A 113 13.64 -5.51 -3.57
N THR A 114 13.83 -4.63 -2.59
CA THR A 114 14.62 -3.40 -2.74
C THR A 114 16.08 -3.73 -3.06
N ILE A 115 16.67 -4.68 -2.36
CA ILE A 115 18.05 -5.17 -2.62
C ILE A 115 18.17 -5.72 -4.04
N GLU A 116 17.16 -6.48 -4.51
CA GLU A 116 17.15 -6.99 -5.90
C GLU A 116 16.99 -5.87 -6.93
N VAL A 117 16.23 -4.82 -6.62
CA VAL A 117 16.13 -3.63 -7.47
C VAL A 117 17.47 -2.90 -7.55
N CYS A 118 18.19 -2.72 -6.43
CA CYS A 118 19.49 -2.06 -6.41
C CYS A 118 20.60 -2.81 -7.18
N LYS A 119 20.38 -4.11 -7.48
CA LYS A 119 21.30 -4.89 -8.34
C LYS A 119 21.04 -4.67 -9.83
N LYS A 120 19.93 -4.02 -10.19
CA LYS A 120 19.58 -3.69 -11.58
C LYS A 120 20.24 -2.35 -11.95
N ASP A 121 20.59 -2.22 -13.22
CA ASP A 121 20.98 -0.93 -13.80
C ASP A 121 19.70 -0.15 -14.15
N PHE A 122 19.37 0.90 -13.37
CA PHE A 122 18.25 1.78 -13.64
C PHE A 122 18.58 3.22 -13.24
N SER A 123 17.90 4.18 -13.83
CA SER A 123 18.02 5.59 -13.46
C SER A 123 16.66 6.13 -13.10
N GLY A 124 16.48 6.53 -11.84
CA GLY A 124 15.18 6.99 -11.36
C GLY A 124 14.99 6.84 -9.86
N LEU A 125 13.80 6.46 -9.44
CA LEU A 125 13.39 6.36 -8.03
C LEU A 125 12.90 4.96 -7.69
N CYS A 126 13.49 4.34 -6.67
CA CYS A 126 12.89 3.19 -5.98
C CYS A 126 12.17 3.68 -4.71
N PHE A 127 10.83 3.63 -4.72
CA PHE A 127 10.00 4.07 -3.60
C PHE A 127 9.47 2.87 -2.83
N VAL A 128 9.89 2.73 -1.57
CA VAL A 128 9.64 1.56 -0.74
C VAL A 128 8.70 1.89 0.41
N ASN A 129 7.69 1.05 0.63
CA ASN A 129 6.82 1.10 1.80
C ASN A 129 6.91 -0.21 2.59
N LEU A 130 7.49 -0.15 3.80
CA LEU A 130 7.61 -1.28 4.72
C LEU A 130 6.41 -1.30 5.68
N VAL A 131 5.48 -2.21 5.43
CA VAL A 131 4.12 -2.16 6.00
C VAL A 131 3.98 -2.71 7.42
N ASP A 132 4.89 -3.57 7.88
CA ASP A 132 4.74 -4.31 9.14
C ASP A 132 4.91 -3.40 10.37
N PHE A 133 5.72 -2.36 10.27
CA PHE A 133 5.89 -1.36 11.33
C PHE A 133 4.56 -0.78 11.80
N ASP A 134 3.70 -0.43 10.85
CA ASP A 134 2.35 0.07 11.12
C ASP A 134 1.35 -1.08 11.38
N ALA A 135 1.23 -2.01 10.43
CA ALA A 135 0.15 -2.98 10.41
C ALA A 135 0.22 -4.04 11.51
N LEU A 136 1.42 -4.52 11.85
CA LEU A 136 1.62 -5.57 12.85
C LEU A 136 1.95 -5.01 14.23
N TRP A 137 2.76 -3.95 14.30
CA TRP A 137 3.33 -3.49 15.57
C TRP A 137 2.75 -2.15 16.03
N GLY A 138 2.64 -1.16 15.15
CA GLY A 138 2.16 0.18 15.48
C GLY A 138 0.70 0.19 15.93
N HIS A 139 -0.22 -0.26 15.08
CA HIS A 139 -1.65 -0.35 15.42
C HIS A 139 -1.95 -1.27 16.59
N ARG A 140 -1.14 -2.29 16.81
CA ARG A 140 -1.31 -3.23 17.93
C ARG A 140 -0.63 -2.79 19.21
N ARG A 141 0.12 -1.67 19.17
CA ARG A 141 0.87 -1.13 20.29
C ARG A 141 1.83 -2.15 20.92
N ASP A 142 2.51 -2.91 20.06
CA ASP A 142 3.53 -3.87 20.47
C ASP A 142 4.93 -3.27 20.30
N PRO A 143 5.49 -2.62 21.34
CA PRO A 143 6.80 -1.97 21.27
C PRO A 143 7.94 -2.99 21.14
N ILE A 144 7.76 -4.20 21.65
CA ILE A 144 8.78 -5.26 21.56
C ILE A 144 8.84 -5.79 20.12
N GLY A 145 7.70 -6.05 19.52
CA GLY A 145 7.61 -6.44 18.11
C GLY A 145 8.15 -5.36 17.18
N TYR A 146 7.85 -4.08 17.47
CA TYR A 146 8.38 -2.94 16.72
C TYR A 146 9.91 -2.85 16.81
N GLY A 147 10.48 -3.03 18.02
CA GLY A 147 11.93 -3.04 18.23
C GLY A 147 12.62 -4.16 17.46
N LYS A 148 12.08 -5.38 17.48
CA LYS A 148 12.58 -6.49 16.68
C LYS A 148 12.50 -6.25 15.18
N GLU A 149 11.50 -5.52 14.73
CA GLU A 149 11.38 -5.17 13.30
C GLU A 149 12.44 -4.13 12.89
N LEU A 150 12.81 -3.20 13.79
CA LEU A 150 13.94 -2.29 13.58
C LEU A 150 15.26 -3.06 13.46
N GLU A 151 15.51 -4.06 14.31
CA GLU A 151 16.70 -4.92 14.22
C GLU A 151 16.77 -5.63 12.86
N ARG A 152 15.65 -6.21 12.39
CA ARG A 152 15.58 -6.87 11.07
C ARG A 152 15.79 -5.88 9.91
N PHE A 153 15.23 -4.67 10.05
CA PHE A 153 15.45 -3.61 9.07
C PHE A 153 16.92 -3.21 9.01
N ASP A 154 17.57 -3.05 10.15
CA ASP A 154 19.00 -2.70 10.26
C ASP A 154 19.89 -3.78 9.60
N GLU A 155 19.60 -5.06 9.86
CA GLU A 155 20.28 -6.18 9.18
C GLU A 155 20.17 -6.05 7.64
N LYS A 156 18.96 -5.84 7.13
CA LYS A 156 18.71 -5.69 5.69
C LYS A 156 19.29 -4.39 5.12
N LEU A 157 19.34 -3.33 5.90
CA LEU A 157 20.01 -2.10 5.52
C LEU A 157 21.52 -2.31 5.36
N GLY A 158 22.14 -3.12 6.25
CA GLY A 158 23.54 -3.55 6.14
C GLY A 158 23.84 -4.33 4.85
N GLU A 159 22.85 -5.06 4.30
CA GLU A 159 22.98 -5.72 2.99
C GLU A 159 22.80 -4.74 1.81
N LEU A 160 21.95 -3.72 1.98
CA LEU A 160 21.61 -2.74 0.94
C LEU A 160 22.73 -1.71 0.72
N LEU A 161 23.24 -1.11 1.81
CA LEU A 161 24.17 0.02 1.75
C LEU A 161 25.44 -0.23 0.90
N PRO A 162 26.05 -1.43 0.93
CA PRO A 162 27.21 -1.73 0.09
C PRO A 162 26.91 -1.81 -1.42
N LEU A 163 25.62 -1.85 -1.80
CA LEU A 163 25.21 -1.90 -3.21
C LEU A 163 25.03 -0.49 -3.81
N LEU A 164 24.99 0.54 -2.96
CA LEU A 164 24.85 1.91 -3.42
C LEU A 164 26.19 2.47 -3.91
N GLY A 165 26.16 3.11 -5.06
CA GLY A 165 27.30 3.76 -5.69
C GLY A 165 27.41 5.25 -5.35
N GLU A 166 28.37 5.94 -5.96
CA GLU A 166 28.60 7.38 -5.75
C GLU A 166 27.47 8.26 -6.31
N ASP A 167 26.72 7.75 -7.28
CA ASP A 167 25.60 8.45 -7.95
C ASP A 167 24.24 8.15 -7.29
N ASP A 168 24.19 7.32 -6.26
CA ASP A 168 22.98 6.98 -5.53
C ASP A 168 22.74 7.90 -4.33
N LEU A 169 21.46 8.22 -4.06
CA LEU A 169 20.99 9.08 -2.97
C LEU A 169 20.09 8.32 -1.99
#